data_04796187e3833525fa2757bd5af51bd4
#
_entry.id   04796187e3833525fa2757bd5af51bd4
#
_cell.length_a   1.000
_cell.length_b   1.000
_cell.length_c   1.000
_cell.angle_alpha   90.00
_cell.angle_beta   90.00
_cell.angle_gamma   90.00
#
_symmetry.space_group_name_H-M   'P 1'
#
loop_
_entity.id
_entity.type
_entity.pdbx_description
1 polymer ?
#
loop_
_entity_poly.entity_id
_entity_poly.type
_entity_poly.pdbx_seq_one_letter_code
_entity_poly.pdbx_strand_id
1 'polypeptide(L)'
;MGLAPHSFFEKVEIEELNLSNFDSRLKQFEDQLVGIFFWGHDCPNCEIAKSRLAEESVAMNATGLKWFHVNTYENFDLGTQFGLFGIPTFLFFYKGKRLGRISPFPGIDPFFEAVNRLKTQNC
;
A
#
# COMPACT_ATOMS: atom_id res chain seq x y z
N MET A 1 -23.90 -2.15 -9.45
CA MET A 1 -23.38 -1.86 -8.14
C MET A 1 -22.12 -2.65 -7.87
N GLY A 2 -21.13 -2.02 -7.39
CA GLY A 2 -19.89 -2.71 -7.10
C GLY A 2 -19.93 -3.51 -5.81
N LEU A 3 -18.79 -3.63 -5.19
CA LEU A 3 -18.64 -4.35 -3.95
C LEU A 3 -19.39 -3.63 -2.82
N ALA A 4 -19.73 -4.39 -1.80
CA ALA A 4 -20.31 -3.81 -0.60
C ALA A 4 -19.34 -2.78 -0.01
N PRO A 5 -19.86 -1.77 0.70
CA PRO A 5 -18.98 -0.81 1.37
C PRO A 5 -17.99 -1.50 2.28
N HIS A 6 -16.74 -0.95 2.34
CA HIS A 6 -15.69 -1.58 3.13
C HIS A 6 -15.09 -0.54 4.04
N SER A 7 -14.97 0.20 4.54
CA SER A 7 -14.34 1.11 5.49
C SER A 7 -12.81 0.94 5.54
N PHE A 8 -12.19 0.61 4.41
CA PHE A 8 -10.76 0.34 4.41
C PHE A 8 -9.95 1.49 5.01
N PHE A 9 -10.19 2.71 4.53
CA PHE A 9 -9.43 3.87 4.99
C PHE A 9 -9.78 4.29 6.42
N GLU A 10 -10.85 3.75 6.99
CA GLU A 10 -11.22 4.02 8.37
C GLU A 10 -10.66 2.97 9.32
N LYS A 11 -10.60 1.71 8.88
CA LYS A 11 -10.19 0.61 9.73
C LYS A 11 -8.69 0.38 9.75
N VAL A 12 -8.02 0.62 8.63
CA VAL A 12 -6.58 0.45 8.53
C VAL A 12 -5.91 1.79 8.79
N GLU A 13 -4.86 1.76 9.62
CA GLU A 13 -4.09 2.96 9.91
C GLU A 13 -3.18 3.22 8.71
N ILE A 14 -3.64 4.08 7.82
CA ILE A 14 -3.00 4.33 6.55
C ILE A 14 -3.13 5.81 6.20
N GLU A 15 -2.04 6.42 5.76
CA GLU A 15 -1.98 7.84 5.50
C GLU A 15 -1.89 8.13 4.00
N GLU A 16 -2.60 9.14 3.54
CA GLU A 16 -2.59 9.52 2.13
C GLU A 16 -1.34 10.31 1.77
N LEU A 17 -0.73 9.97 0.64
CA LEU A 17 0.37 10.73 0.05
C LEU A 17 -0.07 11.32 -1.28
N ASN A 18 0.52 12.48 -1.61
CA ASN A 18 0.30 13.13 -2.89
C ASN A 18 1.64 13.65 -3.41
N LEU A 19 1.63 14.27 -4.59
CA LEU A 19 2.86 14.76 -5.20
C LEU A 19 3.60 15.75 -4.31
N SER A 20 2.88 16.57 -3.54
CA SER A 20 3.51 17.62 -2.75
C SER A 20 4.15 17.13 -1.47
N ASN A 21 3.70 16.00 -0.90
CA ASN A 21 4.21 15.54 0.39
C ASN A 21 4.93 14.19 0.34
N PHE A 22 5.01 13.56 -0.84
CA PHE A 22 5.53 12.21 -0.96
C PHE A 22 6.94 12.06 -0.37
N ASP A 23 7.87 12.86 -0.88
CA ASP A 23 9.27 12.72 -0.47
C ASP A 23 9.47 13.07 0.99
N SER A 24 8.86 14.17 1.45
CA SER A 24 9.06 14.62 2.83
C SER A 24 8.47 13.64 3.84
N ARG A 25 7.30 13.07 3.54
CA ARG A 25 6.68 12.13 4.48
C ARG A 25 7.43 10.81 4.51
N LEU A 26 7.88 10.31 3.36
CA LEU A 26 8.67 9.08 3.35
C LEU A 26 9.94 9.23 4.15
N LYS A 27 10.59 10.39 4.03
CA LYS A 27 11.84 10.63 4.76
C LYS A 27 11.62 10.58 6.27
N GLN A 28 10.47 11.04 6.74
CA GLN A 28 10.18 11.02 8.17
C GLN A 28 10.07 9.59 8.73
N PHE A 29 9.82 8.61 7.88
CA PHE A 29 9.63 7.23 8.30
C PHE A 29 10.71 6.31 7.74
N GLU A 30 11.86 6.86 7.32
CA GLU A 30 12.91 6.05 6.69
C GLU A 30 13.55 5.04 7.64
N ASP A 31 13.35 5.21 8.95
CA ASP A 31 13.91 4.28 9.93
C ASP A 31 13.03 3.06 10.17
N GLN A 32 11.92 2.94 9.48
CA GLN A 32 11.06 1.77 9.61
C GLN A 32 10.60 1.30 8.25
N LEU A 33 10.10 0.08 8.19
CA LEU A 33 9.59 -0.49 6.95
C LEU A 33 8.30 0.21 6.58
N VAL A 34 8.21 0.65 5.32
CA VAL A 34 7.07 1.40 4.80
C VAL A 34 6.43 0.61 3.68
N GLY A 35 5.11 0.53 3.69
CA GLY A 35 4.34 -0.01 2.56
C GLY A 35 3.48 1.09 1.96
N ILE A 36 3.43 1.15 0.63
CA ILE A 36 2.65 2.15 -0.08
C ILE A 36 1.69 1.46 -1.03
N PHE A 37 0.40 1.68 -0.82
CA PHE A 37 -0.68 1.13 -1.63
C PHE A 37 -1.05 2.13 -2.72
N PHE A 38 -0.78 1.76 -3.97
CA PHE A 38 -1.16 2.56 -5.14
C PHE A 38 -2.48 2.03 -5.69
N TRP A 39 -3.46 2.90 -5.82
CA TRP A 39 -4.79 2.53 -6.25
C TRP A 39 -5.38 3.63 -7.13
N GLY A 40 -6.59 3.45 -7.60
CA GLY A 40 -7.26 4.47 -8.41
C GLY A 40 -8.75 4.23 -8.46
N HIS A 41 -9.47 5.20 -9.02
CA HIS A 41 -10.90 5.08 -9.24
C HIS A 41 -11.16 4.08 -10.37
N ASP A 42 -12.37 3.55 -10.43
CA ASP A 42 -12.79 2.63 -11.49
C ASP A 42 -11.84 1.43 -11.62
N CYS A 43 -11.35 0.94 -10.49
CA CYS A 43 -10.43 -0.19 -10.45
C CYS A 43 -11.07 -1.30 -9.61
N PRO A 44 -11.75 -2.27 -10.25
CA PRO A 44 -12.39 -3.34 -9.49
C PRO A 44 -11.43 -4.13 -8.62
N ASN A 45 -10.23 -4.41 -9.11
CA ASN A 45 -9.24 -5.15 -8.33
C ASN A 45 -8.73 -4.34 -7.13
N CYS A 46 -8.69 -3.02 -7.24
CA CYS A 46 -8.36 -2.17 -6.10
C CYS A 46 -9.44 -2.26 -5.03
N GLU A 47 -10.70 -2.28 -5.45
CA GLU A 47 -11.81 -2.40 -4.50
C GLU A 47 -11.82 -3.75 -3.82
N ILE A 48 -11.47 -4.81 -4.54
CA ILE A 48 -11.32 -6.14 -3.95
C ILE A 48 -10.23 -6.13 -2.88
N ALA A 49 -9.07 -5.55 -3.21
CA ALA A 49 -7.95 -5.46 -2.26
C ALA A 49 -8.36 -4.69 -1.01
N LYS A 50 -9.00 -3.53 -1.18
CA LYS A 50 -9.46 -2.73 -0.05
C LYS A 50 -10.44 -3.51 0.83
N SER A 51 -11.42 -4.16 0.19
CA SER A 51 -12.44 -4.89 0.90
C SER A 51 -11.84 -6.04 1.72
N ARG A 52 -10.93 -6.81 1.11
CA ARG A 52 -10.29 -7.92 1.80
C ARG A 52 -9.40 -7.46 2.94
N LEU A 53 -8.60 -6.41 2.70
CA LEU A 53 -7.70 -5.90 3.74
C LEU A 53 -8.48 -5.22 4.86
N ALA A 54 -9.64 -4.63 4.56
CA ALA A 54 -10.50 -4.08 5.61
C ALA A 54 -10.98 -5.17 6.56
N GLU A 55 -11.29 -6.34 6.04
CA GLU A 55 -11.68 -7.49 6.87
C GLU A 55 -10.54 -7.94 7.77
N GLU A 56 -9.29 -7.68 7.36
CA GLU A 56 -8.09 -8.05 8.09
C GLU A 56 -7.40 -6.83 8.70
N SER A 57 -8.17 -5.82 9.06
CA SER A 57 -7.61 -4.56 9.55
C SER A 57 -6.76 -4.75 10.81
N VAL A 58 -7.14 -5.67 11.69
CA VAL A 58 -6.35 -5.93 12.90
C VAL A 58 -4.96 -6.43 12.51
N ALA A 59 -4.89 -7.37 11.57
CA ALA A 59 -3.61 -7.90 11.09
C ALA A 59 -2.79 -6.82 10.38
N MET A 60 -3.46 -5.99 9.56
CA MET A 60 -2.78 -4.88 8.88
C MET A 60 -2.15 -3.92 9.88
N ASN A 61 -2.92 -3.52 10.87
CA ASN A 61 -2.45 -2.56 11.87
C ASN A 61 -1.38 -3.16 12.78
N ALA A 62 -1.32 -4.49 12.87
CA ALA A 62 -0.35 -5.19 13.71
C ALA A 62 0.96 -5.53 12.98
N THR A 63 1.09 -5.19 11.68
CA THR A 63 2.30 -5.51 10.93
C THR A 63 3.54 -4.78 11.42
N GLY A 64 3.36 -3.63 12.04
CA GLY A 64 4.48 -2.79 12.43
C GLY A 64 4.98 -1.88 11.31
N LEU A 65 4.43 -2.00 10.11
CA LEU A 65 4.79 -1.12 9.02
C LEU A 65 4.07 0.22 9.15
N LYS A 66 4.71 1.25 8.62
CA LYS A 66 3.99 2.49 8.33
C LYS A 66 3.34 2.33 6.95
N TRP A 67 2.03 2.46 6.89
CA TRP A 67 1.29 2.30 5.64
C TRP A 67 0.89 3.65 5.08
N PHE A 68 1.11 3.82 3.79
CA PHE A 68 0.65 4.97 3.02
C PHE A 68 -0.17 4.50 1.84
N HIS A 69 -0.95 5.40 1.25
CA HIS A 69 -1.64 5.11 0.00
C HIS A 69 -1.59 6.32 -0.93
N VAL A 70 -1.67 6.03 -2.22
CA VAL A 70 -1.61 7.04 -3.28
C VAL A 70 -2.74 6.75 -4.26
N ASN A 71 -3.56 7.77 -4.53
CA ASN A 71 -4.53 7.71 -5.61
C ASN A 71 -3.83 8.11 -6.89
N THR A 72 -3.58 7.14 -7.77
CA THR A 72 -2.79 7.39 -8.98
C THR A 72 -3.51 8.24 -10.01
N TYR A 73 -4.85 8.32 -9.95
CA TYR A 73 -5.59 9.20 -10.86
C TYR A 73 -5.38 10.67 -10.52
N GLU A 74 -5.16 10.97 -9.24
CA GLU A 74 -4.89 12.33 -8.79
C GLU A 74 -3.40 12.65 -8.77
N ASN A 75 -2.56 11.60 -8.76
CA ASN A 75 -1.11 11.75 -8.63
C ASN A 75 -0.43 10.90 -9.69
N PHE A 76 -0.78 11.13 -10.94
CA PHE A 76 -0.35 10.34 -12.08
C PHE A 76 1.18 10.22 -12.17
N ASP A 77 1.89 11.31 -11.87
CA ASP A 77 3.34 11.32 -11.97
C ASP A 77 4.00 10.35 -11.01
N LEU A 78 3.39 10.07 -9.86
CA LEU A 78 3.95 9.10 -8.93
C LEU A 78 3.90 7.69 -9.50
N GLY A 79 2.81 7.33 -10.18
CA GLY A 79 2.74 6.04 -10.86
C GLY A 79 3.81 5.89 -11.92
N THR A 80 4.01 6.95 -12.70
CA THR A 80 5.04 6.96 -13.75
C THR A 80 6.43 6.86 -13.14
N GLN A 81 6.68 7.61 -12.07
CA GLN A 81 7.98 7.63 -11.41
C GLN A 81 8.42 6.24 -10.96
N PHE A 82 7.49 5.43 -10.48
CA PHE A 82 7.82 4.10 -9.98
C PHE A 82 7.59 2.99 -11.00
N GLY A 83 7.29 3.36 -12.24
CA GLY A 83 7.14 2.38 -13.31
C GLY A 83 5.98 1.42 -13.11
N LEU A 84 4.87 1.91 -12.59
CA LEU A 84 3.72 1.05 -12.35
C LEU A 84 3.04 0.72 -13.67
N PHE A 85 2.85 -0.56 -13.93
CA PHE A 85 2.14 -1.04 -15.11
C PHE A 85 0.65 -1.23 -14.84
N GLY A 86 0.26 -1.20 -13.57
CA GLY A 86 -1.14 -1.41 -13.21
C GLY A 86 -1.35 -1.19 -11.73
N ILE A 87 -2.60 -1.19 -11.34
CA ILE A 87 -3.04 -1.08 -9.95
C ILE A 87 -4.01 -2.23 -9.67
N PRO A 88 -4.14 -2.70 -8.44
CA PRO A 88 -3.43 -2.24 -7.26
C PRO A 88 -1.96 -2.68 -7.26
N THR A 89 -1.10 -1.86 -6.72
CA THR A 89 0.32 -2.20 -6.53
C THR A 89 0.73 -1.75 -5.14
N PHE A 90 1.47 -2.60 -4.45
CA PHE A 90 2.04 -2.27 -3.15
C PHE A 90 3.55 -2.22 -3.32
N LEU A 91 4.16 -1.09 -2.97
CA LEU A 91 5.62 -0.96 -2.97
C LEU A 91 6.11 -0.85 -1.53
N PHE A 92 7.31 -1.36 -1.30
CA PHE A 92 7.88 -1.39 0.04
C PHE A 92 9.23 -0.71 0.05
N PHE A 93 9.50 0.06 1.10
CA PHE A 93 10.74 0.83 1.25
C PHE A 93 11.29 0.68 2.65
N TYR A 94 12.63 0.71 2.75
CA TYR A 94 13.32 0.75 4.03
C TYR A 94 14.61 1.52 3.85
N LYS A 95 14.84 2.51 4.70
CA LYS A 95 16.02 3.38 4.64
C LYS A 95 16.21 4.00 3.26
N GLY A 96 15.11 4.41 2.65
CA GLY A 96 15.13 5.05 1.35
C GLY A 96 15.29 4.10 0.18
N LYS A 97 15.41 2.80 0.41
CA LYS A 97 15.57 1.81 -0.65
C LYS A 97 14.27 1.11 -0.96
N ARG A 98 14.01 0.94 -2.24
CA ARG A 98 12.88 0.14 -2.69
C ARG A 98 13.22 -1.33 -2.53
N LEU A 99 12.38 -2.05 -1.79
CA LEU A 99 12.65 -3.45 -1.47
C LEU A 99 11.92 -4.43 -2.35
N GLY A 100 10.64 -4.19 -2.59
CA GLY A 100 9.87 -5.15 -3.34
C GLY A 100 8.51 -4.62 -3.72
N ARG A 101 7.76 -5.46 -4.39
CA ARG A 101 6.45 -5.10 -4.93
C ARG A 101 5.50 -6.28 -4.81
N ILE A 102 4.25 -5.98 -4.49
CA ILE A 102 3.15 -6.94 -4.60
C ILE A 102 2.17 -6.36 -5.61
N SER A 103 1.96 -7.05 -6.73
CA SER A 103 1.06 -6.58 -7.77
C SER A 103 0.70 -7.74 -8.70
N PRO A 104 -0.58 -7.96 -8.99
CA PRO A 104 -1.73 -7.36 -8.34
C PRO A 104 -1.92 -7.92 -6.93
N PHE A 105 -3.06 -7.62 -6.29
CA PHE A 105 -3.34 -8.16 -4.95
C PHE A 105 -3.52 -9.68 -5.05
N PRO A 106 -2.69 -10.47 -4.36
CA PRO A 106 -2.68 -11.93 -4.56
C PRO A 106 -3.62 -12.69 -3.62
N GLY A 107 -4.38 -11.99 -2.81
CA GLY A 107 -5.18 -12.58 -1.75
C GLY A 107 -4.53 -12.37 -0.40
N ILE A 108 -5.28 -12.67 0.66
CA ILE A 108 -4.87 -12.36 2.03
C ILE A 108 -3.61 -13.12 2.45
N ASP A 109 -3.61 -14.44 2.31
CA ASP A 109 -2.49 -15.22 2.81
C ASP A 109 -1.17 -14.92 2.09
N PRO A 110 -1.12 -14.92 0.75
CA PRO A 110 0.13 -14.56 0.06
C PRO A 110 0.56 -13.11 0.35
N PHE A 111 -0.40 -12.20 0.55
CA PHE A 111 -0.06 -10.82 0.86
C PHE A 111 0.70 -10.74 2.21
N PHE A 112 0.14 -11.32 3.25
CA PHE A 112 0.78 -11.26 4.58
C PHE A 112 2.06 -12.09 4.64
N GLU A 113 2.13 -13.19 3.89
CA GLU A 113 3.39 -13.95 3.80
C GLU A 113 4.50 -13.08 3.21
N ALA A 114 4.19 -12.34 2.16
CA ALA A 114 5.18 -11.45 1.53
C ALA A 114 5.59 -10.33 2.48
N VAL A 115 4.64 -9.72 3.18
CA VAL A 115 4.93 -8.67 4.15
C VAL A 115 5.83 -9.22 5.27
N ASN A 116 5.50 -10.38 5.80
CA ASN A 116 6.29 -10.99 6.87
C ASN A 116 7.70 -11.32 6.41
N ARG A 117 7.86 -11.78 5.17
CA ARG A 117 9.18 -12.05 4.61
C ARG A 117 10.03 -10.78 4.54
N LEU A 118 9.42 -9.68 4.10
CA LEU A 118 10.12 -8.40 4.06
C LEU A 118 10.55 -7.95 5.44
N LYS A 119 9.69 -8.14 6.45
CA LYS A 119 10.02 -7.79 7.83
C LYS A 119 11.20 -8.62 8.32
N THR A 120 11.18 -9.92 8.06
CA THR A 120 12.23 -10.82 8.50
C THR A 120 13.58 -10.48 7.85
N GLN A 121 13.57 -10.10 6.59
CA GLN A 121 14.79 -9.81 5.84
C GLN A 121 15.39 -8.44 6.17
N ASN A 122 14.60 -7.50 6.64
CA ASN A 122 15.02 -6.10 6.76
C ASN A 122 14.90 -5.50 8.16
N CYS A 123 14.35 -6.23 9.11
CA CYS A 123 14.17 -5.71 10.48
C CYS A 123 14.67 -6.66 11.52
#